data_ec53b37c14cf061b7a6e9ce7ee528e91
#
_entry.id   ec53b37c14cf061b7a6e9ce7ee528e91
#
_cell.length_a   1.000
_cell.length_b   1.000
_cell.length_c   1.000
_cell.angle_alpha   90.00
_cell.angle_beta   90.00
_cell.angle_gamma   90.00
#
_symmetry.space_group_name_H-M   'P 1'
#
loop_
_entity.id
_entity.type
_entity.pdbx_description
1 polymer ?
#
loop_
_entity_poly.entity_id
_entity_poly.type
_entity_poly.pdbx_seq_one_letter_code
_entity_poly.pdbx_strand_id
1 'polypeptide(L)'
;LGDVYKRQVVALPAYTPAGEVLSGGFDGVMLSNGPGDPEENTEIIAELRKLYDSTIPIFGVCMGHQLLALATGAKTGRLAYGHRGGNHPVRDLEKNRVFITSQNHGYMVLSDTVDPAVAEVSHINVNDDTCEGLRYKRPNCFTTQFHPEANAGPKDTEYLFNRFIDSMGGAK
;
A
#
# COMPACT_ATOMS: atom_id res chain seq x y z
N LEU A 1 13.37 -7.84 17.14
CA LEU A 1 12.32 -7.67 18.18
C LEU A 1 12.37 -6.30 18.88
N GLY A 2 13.43 -5.50 18.71
CA GLY A 2 13.61 -4.21 19.41
C GLY A 2 12.73 -3.07 18.89
N ASP A 3 12.41 -3.03 17.62
CA ASP A 3 11.75 -1.85 17.02
C ASP A 3 10.22 -1.91 16.99
N VAL A 4 9.62 -3.08 17.12
CA VAL A 4 8.16 -3.26 17.19
C VAL A 4 7.56 -2.59 18.43
N TYR A 5 8.34 -2.42 19.48
CA TYR A 5 7.91 -1.79 20.75
C TYR A 5 7.93 -0.26 20.74
N LYS A 6 8.40 0.36 19.66
CA LYS A 6 8.50 1.84 19.59
C LYS A 6 7.23 2.53 19.11
N ARG A 7 6.23 1.79 18.65
CA ARG A 7 4.98 2.36 18.12
C ARG A 7 3.79 1.61 18.67
N GLN A 8 2.79 2.39 19.09
CA GLN A 8 1.50 1.84 19.46
C GLN A 8 0.67 1.67 18.19
N VAL A 9 0.06 0.49 18.04
CA VAL A 9 -0.85 0.19 16.92
C VAL A 9 -2.27 0.06 17.44
N VAL A 10 -3.19 0.82 16.85
CA VAL A 10 -4.62 0.72 17.11
C VAL A 10 -5.29 0.16 15.86
N ALA A 11 -5.94 -0.99 15.99
CA ALA A 11 -6.71 -1.59 14.89
C ALA A 11 -8.12 -0.98 14.88
N LEU A 12 -8.50 -0.41 13.74
CA LEU A 12 -9.83 0.15 13.51
C LEU A 12 -10.60 -0.71 12.49
N PRO A 13 -11.93 -0.82 12.61
CA PRO A 13 -12.76 -1.42 11.58
C PRO A 13 -12.59 -0.73 10.22
N ALA A 14 -12.72 -1.49 9.12
CA ALA A 14 -12.52 -0.97 7.76
C ALA A 14 -13.49 0.16 7.40
N TYR A 15 -14.68 0.19 8.00
CA TYR A 15 -15.71 1.20 7.78
C TYR A 15 -15.61 2.40 8.74
N THR A 16 -14.51 2.55 9.50
CA THR A 16 -14.32 3.71 10.38
C THR A 16 -14.28 4.99 9.54
N PRO A 17 -15.13 5.99 9.83
CA PRO A 17 -15.14 7.24 9.09
C PRO A 17 -13.80 7.97 9.17
N ALA A 18 -13.38 8.58 8.06
CA ALA A 18 -12.13 9.33 7.99
C ALA A 18 -12.03 10.43 9.06
N GLY A 19 -13.15 11.10 9.37
CA GLY A 19 -13.20 12.12 10.43
C GLY A 19 -12.85 11.57 11.81
N GLU A 20 -13.26 10.34 12.13
CA GLU A 20 -12.90 9.67 13.38
C GLU A 20 -11.42 9.33 13.40
N VAL A 21 -10.89 8.78 12.30
CA VAL A 21 -9.46 8.50 12.17
C VAL A 21 -8.63 9.76 12.34
N LEU A 22 -9.00 10.86 11.67
CA LEU A 22 -8.24 12.13 11.71
C LEU A 22 -8.32 12.81 13.07
N SER A 23 -9.43 12.65 13.81
CA SER A 23 -9.57 13.20 15.17
C SER A 23 -8.97 12.31 16.26
N GLY A 24 -8.57 11.07 15.92
CA GLY A 24 -8.01 10.09 16.85
C GLY A 24 -6.58 10.38 17.31
N GLY A 25 -5.92 11.40 16.76
CA GLY A 25 -4.55 11.78 17.14
C GLY A 25 -3.47 10.79 16.68
N PHE A 26 -3.74 10.06 15.61
CA PHE A 26 -2.79 9.10 15.02
C PHE A 26 -1.70 9.82 14.21
N ASP A 27 -0.47 9.33 14.29
CA ASP A 27 0.68 9.85 13.53
C ASP A 27 0.70 9.38 12.07
N GLY A 28 0.01 8.28 11.74
CA GLY A 28 -0.09 7.71 10.40
C GLY A 28 -1.14 6.62 10.31
N VAL A 29 -1.52 6.27 9.09
CA VAL A 29 -2.52 5.24 8.78
C VAL A 29 -1.91 4.16 7.92
N MET A 30 -2.00 2.92 8.37
CA MET A 30 -1.67 1.75 7.57
C MET A 30 -2.95 1.09 7.07
N LEU A 31 -3.08 0.98 5.74
CA LEU A 31 -4.17 0.27 5.10
C LEU A 31 -3.75 -1.18 4.91
N SER A 32 -4.41 -2.08 5.63
CA SER A 32 -4.07 -3.50 5.60
C SER A 32 -4.57 -4.21 4.33
N ASN A 33 -4.14 -5.45 4.18
CA ASN A 33 -4.69 -6.38 3.20
C ASN A 33 -6.14 -6.73 3.51
N GLY A 34 -6.83 -7.33 2.54
CA GLY A 34 -8.20 -7.80 2.65
C GLY A 34 -8.60 -8.73 1.50
N PRO A 35 -9.70 -9.46 1.62
CA PRO A 35 -10.22 -10.34 0.57
C PRO A 35 -11.19 -9.60 -0.35
N GLY A 36 -11.49 -10.23 -1.50
CA GLY A 36 -12.59 -9.83 -2.38
C GLY A 36 -12.18 -8.92 -3.54
N ASP A 37 -13.19 -8.38 -4.20
CA ASP A 37 -13.03 -7.41 -5.27
C ASP A 37 -12.85 -6.01 -4.66
N PRO A 38 -11.78 -5.28 -4.98
CA PRO A 38 -11.59 -3.93 -4.44
C PRO A 38 -12.69 -2.95 -4.85
N GLU A 39 -13.29 -3.08 -6.03
CA GLU A 39 -14.32 -2.16 -6.53
C GLU A 39 -15.65 -2.26 -5.77
N GLU A 40 -15.91 -3.38 -5.09
CA GLU A 40 -17.11 -3.56 -4.26
C GLU A 40 -17.08 -2.73 -2.96
N ASN A 41 -15.92 -2.21 -2.56
CA ASN A 41 -15.72 -1.49 -1.31
C ASN A 41 -15.97 0.03 -1.43
N THR A 42 -17.06 0.42 -2.05
CA THR A 42 -17.36 1.82 -2.41
C THR A 42 -17.37 2.78 -1.22
N GLU A 43 -17.88 2.36 -0.06
CA GLU A 43 -17.89 3.17 1.16
C GLU A 43 -16.48 3.40 1.69
N ILE A 44 -15.65 2.36 1.71
CA ILE A 44 -14.25 2.46 2.16
C ILE A 44 -13.46 3.36 1.21
N ILE A 45 -13.66 3.22 -0.10
CA ILE A 45 -13.01 4.06 -1.13
C ILE A 45 -13.35 5.54 -0.90
N ALA A 46 -14.61 5.85 -0.58
CA ALA A 46 -15.04 7.22 -0.30
C ALA A 46 -14.37 7.81 0.96
N GLU A 47 -14.21 7.02 2.02
CA GLU A 47 -13.49 7.44 3.23
C GLU A 47 -11.98 7.56 2.99
N LEU A 48 -11.38 6.66 2.21
CA LEU A 48 -9.97 6.75 1.84
C LEU A 48 -9.66 7.99 1.01
N ARG A 49 -10.60 8.45 0.17
CA ARG A 49 -10.44 9.73 -0.53
C ARG A 49 -10.27 10.89 0.44
N LYS A 50 -11.08 10.96 1.49
CA LYS A 50 -10.97 11.99 2.53
C LYS A 50 -9.66 11.91 3.30
N LEU A 51 -9.20 10.68 3.62
CA LEU A 51 -7.88 10.47 4.23
C LEU A 51 -6.74 10.89 3.30
N TYR A 52 -6.86 10.60 2.01
CA TYR A 52 -5.89 11.02 1.01
C TYR A 52 -5.82 12.54 0.89
N ASP A 53 -6.94 13.25 0.96
CA ASP A 53 -6.98 14.70 0.90
C ASP A 53 -6.46 15.38 2.19
N SER A 54 -6.25 14.63 3.27
CA SER A 54 -5.58 15.09 4.49
C SER A 54 -4.05 15.06 4.33
N THR A 55 -3.31 15.43 5.38
CA THR A 55 -1.84 15.38 5.41
C THR A 55 -1.28 14.17 6.15
N ILE A 56 -2.15 13.30 6.71
CA ILE A 56 -1.71 12.15 7.49
C ILE A 56 -0.87 11.19 6.64
N PRO A 57 0.29 10.70 7.10
CA PRO A 57 1.05 9.68 6.41
C PRO A 57 0.22 8.42 6.15
N ILE A 58 0.31 7.86 4.93
CA ILE A 58 -0.43 6.64 4.55
C ILE A 58 0.53 5.62 3.92
N PHE A 59 0.45 4.39 4.41
CA PHE A 59 1.07 3.21 3.79
C PHE A 59 0.00 2.15 3.52
N GLY A 60 -0.20 1.76 2.26
CA GLY A 60 -1.17 0.73 1.87
C GLY A 60 -0.50 -0.56 1.40
N VAL A 61 -1.04 -1.71 1.85
CA VAL A 61 -0.54 -3.06 1.50
C VAL A 61 -1.66 -3.87 0.86
N CYS A 62 -1.37 -4.49 -0.27
CA CYS A 62 -2.25 -5.42 -0.99
C CYS A 62 -3.63 -4.80 -1.30
N MET A 63 -4.70 -5.17 -0.59
CA MET A 63 -6.01 -4.54 -0.74
C MET A 63 -5.95 -3.03 -0.46
N GLY A 64 -5.18 -2.60 0.54
CA GLY A 64 -5.01 -1.18 0.86
C GLY A 64 -4.35 -0.39 -0.28
N HIS A 65 -3.45 -1.01 -1.06
CA HIS A 65 -2.90 -0.44 -2.28
C HIS A 65 -3.98 -0.24 -3.35
N GLN A 66 -4.80 -1.26 -3.59
CA GLN A 66 -5.85 -1.22 -4.60
C GLN A 66 -6.95 -0.20 -4.26
N LEU A 67 -7.40 -0.19 -3.00
CA LEU A 67 -8.43 0.74 -2.54
C LEU A 67 -7.98 2.20 -2.59
N LEU A 68 -6.72 2.48 -2.23
CA LEU A 68 -6.20 3.85 -2.33
C LEU A 68 -6.02 4.29 -3.79
N ALA A 69 -5.63 3.38 -4.68
CA ALA A 69 -5.57 3.64 -6.12
C ALA A 69 -6.96 3.99 -6.67
N LEU A 70 -7.99 3.23 -6.32
CA LEU A 70 -9.39 3.52 -6.68
C LEU A 70 -9.85 4.87 -6.10
N ALA A 71 -9.55 5.14 -4.82
CA ALA A 71 -9.90 6.41 -4.17
C ALA A 71 -9.26 7.62 -4.86
N THR A 72 -8.16 7.44 -5.57
CA THR A 72 -7.44 8.49 -6.29
C THR A 72 -7.68 8.48 -7.80
N GLY A 73 -8.64 7.68 -8.28
CA GLY A 73 -9.13 7.70 -9.66
C GLY A 73 -8.51 6.69 -10.61
N ALA A 74 -7.54 5.88 -10.17
CA ALA A 74 -7.06 4.75 -10.95
C ALA A 74 -8.10 3.61 -10.97
N LYS A 75 -7.87 2.62 -11.82
CA LYS A 75 -8.75 1.45 -11.97
C LYS A 75 -8.02 0.18 -11.56
N THR A 76 -8.79 -0.83 -11.20
CA THR A 76 -8.29 -2.17 -10.95
C THR A 76 -8.71 -3.14 -12.05
N GLY A 77 -8.04 -4.27 -12.13
CA GLY A 77 -8.35 -5.33 -13.07
C GLY A 77 -8.06 -6.69 -12.46
N ARG A 78 -8.81 -7.71 -12.91
CA ARG A 78 -8.62 -9.08 -12.45
C ARG A 78 -7.45 -9.72 -13.21
N LEU A 79 -6.53 -10.34 -12.49
CA LEU A 79 -5.49 -11.19 -13.06
C LEU A 79 -6.08 -12.54 -13.52
N ALA A 80 -5.60 -13.06 -14.64
CA ALA A 80 -6.06 -14.36 -15.14
C ALA A 80 -5.81 -15.50 -14.15
N TYR A 81 -4.66 -15.49 -13.47
CA TYR A 81 -4.24 -16.53 -12.53
C TYR A 81 -4.01 -16.01 -11.12
N GLY A 82 -3.82 -14.70 -10.94
CA GLY A 82 -3.40 -14.08 -9.69
C GLY A 82 -1.96 -14.37 -9.34
N HIS A 83 -1.41 -13.63 -8.36
CA HIS A 83 -0.08 -13.86 -7.80
C HIS A 83 -0.23 -14.51 -6.43
N ARG A 84 0.37 -15.70 -6.27
CA ARG A 84 0.32 -16.47 -5.01
C ARG A 84 1.65 -17.16 -4.77
N GLY A 85 2.23 -16.96 -3.58
CA GLY A 85 3.47 -17.57 -3.14
C GLY A 85 4.52 -16.58 -2.68
N GLY A 86 5.66 -17.08 -2.22
CA GLY A 86 6.77 -16.30 -1.66
C GLY A 86 7.94 -16.09 -2.63
N ASN A 87 7.72 -16.21 -3.94
CA ASN A 87 8.78 -16.22 -4.95
C ASN A 87 8.52 -15.26 -6.12
N HIS A 88 7.75 -14.21 -5.92
CA HIS A 88 7.46 -13.22 -6.95
C HIS A 88 8.54 -12.14 -7.01
N PRO A 89 9.29 -12.01 -8.13
CA PRO A 89 10.30 -10.99 -8.28
C PRO A 89 9.65 -9.64 -8.60
N VAL A 90 9.94 -8.64 -7.79
CA VAL A 90 9.45 -7.27 -7.94
C VAL A 90 10.63 -6.32 -8.06
N ARG A 91 10.61 -5.47 -9.06
CA ARG A 91 11.60 -4.41 -9.26
C ARG A 91 11.13 -3.11 -8.60
N ASP A 92 11.92 -2.61 -7.67
CA ASP A 92 11.86 -1.24 -7.18
C ASP A 92 12.49 -0.32 -8.24
N LEU A 93 11.68 0.55 -8.81
CA LEU A 93 12.11 1.44 -9.90
C LEU A 93 13.01 2.58 -9.42
N GLU A 94 12.87 2.99 -8.15
CA GLU A 94 13.71 4.04 -7.56
C GLU A 94 15.11 3.51 -7.27
N LYS A 95 15.21 2.31 -6.68
CA LYS A 95 16.49 1.68 -6.34
C LYS A 95 17.11 0.90 -7.49
N ASN A 96 16.35 0.67 -8.57
CA ASN A 96 16.69 -0.22 -9.68
C ASN A 96 17.18 -1.61 -9.20
N ARG A 97 16.45 -2.18 -8.21
CA ARG A 97 16.79 -3.45 -7.58
C ARG A 97 15.59 -4.39 -7.58
N VAL A 98 15.84 -5.67 -7.77
CA VAL A 98 14.82 -6.72 -7.70
C VAL A 98 14.82 -7.34 -6.31
N PHE A 99 13.64 -7.48 -5.73
CA PHE A 99 13.37 -8.18 -4.48
C PHE A 99 12.48 -9.38 -4.74
N ILE A 100 12.66 -10.46 -3.99
CA ILE A 100 11.72 -11.58 -3.97
C ILE A 100 10.68 -11.29 -2.92
N THR A 101 9.41 -11.32 -3.32
CA THR A 101 8.28 -10.90 -2.49
C THR A 101 7.26 -12.01 -2.29
N SER A 102 6.50 -11.91 -1.20
CA SER A 102 5.32 -12.74 -0.96
C SER A 102 4.07 -12.03 -1.48
N GLN A 103 3.22 -12.78 -2.19
CA GLN A 103 2.01 -12.24 -2.79
C GLN A 103 0.84 -13.21 -2.63
N ASN A 104 -0.37 -12.66 -2.47
CA ASN A 104 -1.61 -13.41 -2.46
C ASN A 104 -2.77 -12.49 -2.88
N HIS A 105 -2.88 -12.25 -4.20
CA HIS A 105 -3.94 -11.40 -4.73
C HIS A 105 -4.41 -11.87 -6.12
N GLY A 106 -5.66 -11.56 -6.45
CA GLY A 106 -6.28 -11.84 -7.74
C GLY A 106 -6.58 -10.59 -8.57
N TYR A 107 -6.39 -9.40 -8.01
CA TYR A 107 -6.59 -8.10 -8.65
C TYR A 107 -5.30 -7.30 -8.66
N MET A 108 -5.18 -6.37 -9.60
CA MET A 108 -4.05 -5.45 -9.74
C MET A 108 -4.55 -4.05 -10.05
N VAL A 109 -3.74 -3.05 -9.79
CA VAL A 109 -3.95 -1.69 -10.30
C VAL A 109 -3.50 -1.63 -11.76
N LEU A 110 -4.33 -1.06 -12.63
CA LEU A 110 -4.01 -0.86 -14.04
C LEU A 110 -3.09 0.36 -14.20
N SER A 111 -1.82 0.13 -14.51
CA SER A 111 -0.78 1.16 -14.56
C SER A 111 -1.11 2.33 -15.49
N ASP A 112 -1.76 2.06 -16.62
CA ASP A 112 -2.17 3.02 -17.65
C ASP A 112 -3.31 3.95 -17.21
N THR A 113 -3.98 3.61 -16.10
CA THR A 113 -5.06 4.42 -15.52
C THR A 113 -4.58 5.34 -14.39
N VAL A 114 -3.33 5.20 -13.96
CA VAL A 114 -2.76 6.04 -12.90
C VAL A 114 -2.45 7.43 -13.47
N ASP A 115 -3.11 8.45 -12.94
CA ASP A 115 -2.82 9.83 -13.30
C ASP A 115 -1.41 10.23 -12.82
N PRO A 116 -0.48 10.57 -13.71
CA PRO A 116 0.89 10.96 -13.33
C PRO A 116 0.96 12.25 -12.48
N ALA A 117 -0.09 13.06 -12.47
CA ALA A 117 -0.20 14.20 -11.55
C ALA A 117 -0.52 13.77 -10.11
N VAL A 118 -1.07 12.57 -9.92
CA VAL A 118 -1.49 12.02 -8.62
C VAL A 118 -0.45 11.05 -8.06
N ALA A 119 0.00 10.10 -8.88
CA ALA A 119 0.95 9.07 -8.46
C ALA A 119 1.79 8.57 -9.63
N GLU A 120 2.85 7.86 -9.30
CA GLU A 120 3.68 7.12 -10.26
C GLU A 120 3.86 5.68 -9.79
N VAL A 121 3.99 4.76 -10.75
CA VAL A 121 4.33 3.36 -10.45
C VAL A 121 5.74 3.32 -9.86
N SER A 122 5.88 2.75 -8.67
CA SER A 122 7.15 2.65 -7.95
C SER A 122 7.76 1.25 -8.00
N HIS A 123 6.91 0.24 -8.17
CA HIS A 123 7.31 -1.16 -8.22
C HIS A 123 6.57 -1.88 -9.33
N ILE A 124 7.24 -2.79 -10.02
CA ILE A 124 6.66 -3.65 -11.07
C ILE A 124 7.05 -5.11 -10.87
N ASN A 125 6.15 -6.02 -11.19
CA ASN A 125 6.46 -7.44 -11.26
C ASN A 125 7.40 -7.71 -12.46
N VAL A 126 8.45 -8.47 -12.25
CA VAL A 126 9.45 -8.73 -13.31
C VAL A 126 8.92 -9.72 -14.36
N ASN A 127 7.93 -10.55 -14.01
CA ASN A 127 7.42 -11.60 -14.88
C ASN A 127 6.37 -11.12 -15.88
N ASP A 128 5.55 -10.14 -15.50
CA ASP A 128 4.39 -9.72 -16.29
C ASP A 128 4.15 -8.20 -16.31
N ASP A 129 5.10 -7.41 -15.79
CA ASP A 129 5.09 -5.96 -15.75
C ASP A 129 3.87 -5.33 -15.04
N THR A 130 3.14 -6.11 -14.22
CA THR A 130 2.02 -5.60 -13.43
C THR A 130 2.48 -4.60 -12.37
N CYS A 131 1.59 -3.65 -12.02
CA CYS A 131 1.84 -2.66 -10.97
C CYS A 131 1.93 -3.33 -9.60
N GLU A 132 3.05 -3.17 -8.94
CA GLU A 132 3.34 -3.73 -7.62
C GLU A 132 3.48 -2.66 -6.52
N GLY A 133 3.31 -1.40 -6.86
CA GLY A 133 3.32 -0.31 -5.90
C GLY A 133 3.19 1.06 -6.54
N LEU A 134 2.69 2.00 -5.76
CA LEU A 134 2.53 3.40 -6.14
C LEU A 134 3.25 4.31 -5.15
N ARG A 135 3.88 5.36 -5.67
CA ARG A 135 4.35 6.52 -4.94
C ARG A 135 3.50 7.72 -5.31
N TYR A 136 2.79 8.25 -4.34
CA TYR A 136 1.92 9.40 -4.56
C TYR A 136 2.71 10.71 -4.57
N LYS A 137 2.26 11.69 -5.37
CA LYS A 137 2.87 13.05 -5.39
C LYS A 137 2.62 13.80 -4.09
N ARG A 138 1.55 13.46 -3.40
CA ARG A 138 1.32 13.87 -2.02
C ARG A 138 2.43 13.31 -1.11
N PRO A 139 3.05 14.13 -0.23
CA PRO A 139 4.08 13.66 0.69
C PRO A 139 3.60 12.52 1.60
N ASN A 140 4.52 11.64 1.97
CA ASN A 140 4.30 10.59 2.97
C ASN A 140 3.15 9.63 2.62
N CYS A 141 2.96 9.35 1.33
CA CYS A 141 1.94 8.45 0.87
C CYS A 141 2.50 7.50 -0.20
N PHE A 142 2.48 6.20 0.10
CA PHE A 142 2.93 5.16 -0.82
C PHE A 142 2.25 3.83 -0.54
N THR A 143 2.28 2.91 -1.50
CA THR A 143 1.62 1.61 -1.37
C THR A 143 2.41 0.52 -2.05
N THR A 144 2.19 -0.74 -1.61
CA THR A 144 2.72 -1.95 -2.24
C THR A 144 1.62 -2.99 -2.44
N GLN A 145 1.66 -3.69 -3.57
CA GLN A 145 0.75 -4.80 -3.84
C GLN A 145 1.20 -6.08 -3.11
N PHE A 146 2.50 -6.29 -3.01
CA PHE A 146 3.08 -7.42 -2.27
C PHE A 146 3.03 -7.19 -0.75
N HIS A 147 3.30 -8.27 0.00
CA HIS A 147 3.28 -8.30 1.46
C HIS A 147 4.70 -8.14 2.04
N PRO A 148 5.14 -6.93 2.42
CA PRO A 148 6.48 -6.71 2.98
C PRO A 148 6.66 -7.33 4.36
N GLU A 149 5.57 -7.65 5.07
CA GLU A 149 5.56 -8.33 6.36
C GLU A 149 5.78 -9.84 6.25
N ALA A 150 5.48 -10.44 5.08
CA ALA A 150 5.53 -11.87 4.87
C ALA A 150 6.84 -12.26 4.15
N ASN A 151 7.80 -12.74 4.90
CA ASN A 151 9.12 -13.11 4.39
C ASN A 151 9.28 -14.63 4.38
N ALA A 152 9.29 -15.24 3.18
CA ALA A 152 9.78 -16.59 2.98
C ALA A 152 11.33 -16.65 2.82
N GLY A 153 12.00 -15.49 2.88
CA GLY A 153 13.42 -15.30 2.62
C GLY A 153 14.00 -14.05 3.29
N PRO A 154 14.99 -13.40 2.67
CA PRO A 154 15.60 -12.19 3.22
C PRO A 154 14.59 -11.09 3.51
N LYS A 155 14.78 -10.37 4.61
CA LYS A 155 13.93 -9.24 5.03
C LYS A 155 14.14 -7.97 4.19
N ASP A 156 14.31 -8.15 2.90
CA ASP A 156 14.77 -7.11 1.96
C ASP A 156 13.76 -5.97 1.80
N THR A 157 12.48 -6.19 2.14
CA THR A 157 11.40 -5.20 2.01
C THR A 157 11.01 -4.54 3.33
N GLU A 158 11.64 -4.90 4.47
CA GLU A 158 11.38 -4.27 5.78
C GLU A 158 11.65 -2.76 5.79
N TYR A 159 12.51 -2.26 4.91
CA TYR A 159 12.78 -0.82 4.78
C TYR A 159 11.52 0.01 4.49
N LEU A 160 10.46 -0.59 3.95
CA LEU A 160 9.19 0.08 3.69
C LEU A 160 8.49 0.49 5.00
N PHE A 161 8.57 -0.35 6.03
CA PHE A 161 8.06 0.00 7.36
C PHE A 161 8.89 1.13 8.00
N ASN A 162 10.22 1.08 7.86
CA ASN A 162 11.09 2.15 8.34
C ASN A 162 10.76 3.47 7.63
N ARG A 163 10.60 3.44 6.30
CA ARG A 163 10.16 4.61 5.52
C ARG A 163 8.83 5.17 6.03
N PHE A 164 7.86 4.31 6.37
CA PHE A 164 6.59 4.74 6.91
C PHE A 164 6.75 5.35 8.30
N ILE A 165 7.53 4.73 9.20
CA ILE A 165 7.83 5.26 10.53
C ILE A 165 8.51 6.62 10.44
N ASP A 166 9.50 6.78 9.57
CA ASP A 166 10.21 8.03 9.35
C ASP A 166 9.26 9.14 8.86
N SER A 167 8.28 8.78 8.03
CA SER A 167 7.27 9.70 7.51
C SER A 167 6.33 10.27 8.58
N MET A 168 6.19 9.58 9.71
CA MET A 168 5.42 10.02 10.88
C MET A 168 6.21 10.92 11.83
N GLY A 169 7.40 11.40 11.41
CA GLY A 169 8.23 12.31 12.22
C GLY A 169 9.12 11.59 13.23
N GLY A 170 9.78 10.48 12.83
CA GLY A 170 10.85 9.78 13.59
C GLY A 170 10.58 9.59 15.10
N ALA A 171 11.20 8.65 15.75
CA ALA A 171 11.12 8.56 17.23
C ALA A 171 11.69 9.86 17.85
N LYS A 172 10.84 10.64 18.51
CA LYS A 172 11.29 11.69 19.41
C LYS A 172 11.98 11.08 20.62
#